data_e2cbec5a93c5fd1bed186a5f599608a8
#
_entry.id   e2cbec5a93c5fd1bed186a5f599608a8
#
_cell.length_a   1.000
_cell.length_b   1.000
_cell.length_c   1.000
_cell.angle_alpha   90.00
_cell.angle_beta   90.00
_cell.angle_gamma   90.00
#
_symmetry.space_group_name_H-M   'P 1'
#
loop_
_entity.id
_entity.type
_entity.pdbx_description
1 polymer ?
#
loop_
_entity_poly.entity_id
_entity_poly.type
_entity_poly.pdbx_seq_one_letter_code
_entity_poly.pdbx_strand_id
1 'polypeptide(L)'
;MRPSFLDAEVKRQRDLRLAQLIQQRDQPAALATLAFNALVYPPAHPYHRSATGDSASTAALDSATVRRFWERTVRPARTTVVVTGDISLTEARALLGRWLGAWRPASGDDAVTPPATNPPSQPAKVYLVDKPGAAQSVIRIGGPGVERSDSAYYTIEVMNTLLGGSFSSRLNTTLRETKGYTYGAGSGFSYRPLPGPFVAQASVRTDVTDSSLVEFFREFKLLRDSLVSPEELDRAKSYLALGLAGDFETTGQVAAQLNGLLTYNLPLNYYDQYVPRVMAVTAADVQRVARRLIVPAQYTIVIVGDVEKIRPGIERLGIAPVAVTTAPM
;
A
#
# COMPACT_ATOMS: atom_id res chain seq x y z
N MET A 1 -30.05 11.03 5.76
CA MET A 1 -29.47 10.53 4.50
C MET A 1 -30.29 9.33 4.03
N ARG A 2 -30.84 9.40 2.82
CA ARG A 2 -31.64 8.32 2.24
C ARG A 2 -31.24 8.16 0.75
N PRO A 3 -30.13 7.45 0.46
CA PRO A 3 -29.72 7.20 -0.92
C PRO A 3 -30.80 6.36 -1.63
N SER A 4 -31.06 6.69 -2.89
CA SER A 4 -32.15 6.06 -3.65
C SER A 4 -31.84 4.65 -4.13
N PHE A 5 -30.57 4.38 -4.47
CA PHE A 5 -30.09 3.11 -5.07
C PHE A 5 -30.99 2.63 -6.21
N LEU A 6 -31.26 3.52 -7.18
CA LEU A 6 -32.08 3.19 -8.33
C LEU A 6 -31.47 2.03 -9.12
N ASP A 7 -32.27 1.04 -9.53
CA ASP A 7 -31.83 -0.16 -10.24
C ASP A 7 -31.04 0.17 -11.51
N ALA A 8 -31.51 1.14 -12.30
CA ALA A 8 -30.83 1.57 -13.51
C ALA A 8 -29.44 2.15 -13.23
N GLU A 9 -29.30 2.92 -12.15
CA GLU A 9 -28.02 3.53 -11.79
C GLU A 9 -27.05 2.51 -11.20
N VAL A 10 -27.52 1.61 -10.33
CA VAL A 10 -26.71 0.52 -9.80
C VAL A 10 -26.23 -0.38 -10.94
N LYS A 11 -27.11 -0.72 -11.89
CA LYS A 11 -26.73 -1.46 -13.09
C LYS A 11 -25.67 -0.72 -13.90
N ARG A 12 -25.85 0.57 -14.16
CA ARG A 12 -24.88 1.39 -14.91
C ARG A 12 -23.50 1.41 -14.23
N GLN A 13 -23.44 1.61 -12.92
CA GLN A 13 -22.18 1.62 -12.17
C GLN A 13 -21.52 0.25 -12.15
N ARG A 14 -22.30 -0.83 -12.00
CA ARG A 14 -21.82 -2.21 -12.09
C ARG A 14 -21.18 -2.50 -13.45
N ASP A 15 -21.87 -2.15 -14.53
CA ASP A 15 -21.41 -2.40 -15.89
C ASP A 15 -20.12 -1.60 -16.21
N LEU A 16 -20.04 -0.35 -15.76
CA LEU A 16 -18.81 0.45 -15.81
C LEU A 16 -17.66 -0.20 -15.03
N ARG A 17 -17.94 -0.72 -13.83
CA ARG A 17 -16.91 -1.37 -13.02
C ARG A 17 -16.42 -2.67 -13.69
N LEU A 18 -17.31 -3.45 -14.27
CA LEU A 18 -16.94 -4.65 -15.03
C LEU A 18 -16.04 -4.30 -16.23
N ALA A 19 -16.35 -3.25 -16.96
CA ALA A 19 -15.49 -2.78 -18.05
C ALA A 19 -14.10 -2.36 -17.56
N GLN A 20 -14.01 -1.64 -16.43
CA GLN A 20 -12.73 -1.28 -15.80
C GLN A 20 -11.91 -2.51 -15.37
N LEU A 21 -12.58 -3.54 -14.82
CA LEU A 21 -11.92 -4.79 -14.43
C LEU A 21 -11.35 -5.53 -15.65
N ILE A 22 -12.05 -5.51 -16.79
CA ILE A 22 -11.54 -6.06 -18.05
C ILE A 22 -10.28 -5.30 -18.48
N GLN A 23 -10.30 -3.94 -18.48
CA GLN A 23 -9.14 -3.14 -18.83
C GLN A 23 -7.93 -3.37 -17.89
N GLN A 24 -8.17 -3.61 -16.60
CA GLN A 24 -7.10 -3.90 -15.65
C GLN A 24 -6.33 -5.18 -15.98
N ARG A 25 -6.95 -6.16 -16.66
CA ARG A 25 -6.27 -7.39 -17.14
C ARG A 25 -5.14 -7.12 -18.12
N ASP A 26 -5.21 -6.00 -18.83
CA ASP A 26 -4.17 -5.62 -19.78
C ASP A 26 -3.06 -4.78 -19.18
N GLN A 27 -3.18 -4.38 -17.92
CA GLN A 27 -2.20 -3.56 -17.22
C GLN A 27 -1.26 -4.42 -16.34
N PRO A 28 0.01 -4.62 -16.71
CA PRO A 28 0.94 -5.46 -15.94
C PRO A 28 1.09 -5.04 -14.48
N ALA A 29 1.07 -3.72 -14.20
CA ALA A 29 1.18 -3.19 -12.84
C ALA A 29 -0.04 -3.55 -11.97
N ALA A 30 -1.26 -3.57 -12.55
CA ALA A 30 -2.46 -4.01 -11.86
C ALA A 30 -2.42 -5.52 -11.57
N LEU A 31 -2.05 -6.32 -12.55
CA LEU A 31 -1.87 -7.76 -12.39
C LEU A 31 -0.84 -8.09 -11.31
N ALA A 32 0.30 -7.41 -11.32
CA ALA A 32 1.34 -7.59 -10.31
C ALA A 32 0.82 -7.27 -8.88
N THR A 33 -0.01 -6.22 -8.74
CA THR A 33 -0.60 -5.86 -7.43
C THR A 33 -1.59 -6.91 -6.94
N LEU A 34 -2.48 -7.37 -7.80
CA LEU A 34 -3.48 -8.39 -7.47
C LEU A 34 -2.82 -9.72 -7.10
N ALA A 35 -1.88 -10.18 -7.93
CA ALA A 35 -1.12 -11.40 -7.66
C ALA A 35 -0.32 -11.30 -6.35
N PHE A 36 0.37 -10.19 -6.12
CA PHE A 36 1.16 -9.97 -4.91
C PHE A 36 0.29 -10.06 -3.65
N ASN A 37 -0.82 -9.34 -3.60
CA ASN A 37 -1.71 -9.37 -2.44
C ASN A 37 -2.29 -10.77 -2.18
N ALA A 38 -2.73 -11.46 -3.23
CA ALA A 38 -3.28 -12.80 -3.10
C ALA A 38 -2.24 -13.85 -2.66
N LEU A 39 -0.97 -13.64 -2.97
CA LEU A 39 0.12 -14.56 -2.59
C LEU A 39 0.70 -14.25 -1.21
N VAL A 40 0.68 -12.99 -0.78
CA VAL A 40 1.15 -12.56 0.54
C VAL A 40 0.14 -12.87 1.64
N TYR A 41 -1.16 -12.68 1.35
CA TYR A 41 -2.21 -12.85 2.35
C TYR A 41 -3.02 -14.12 2.09
N PRO A 42 -3.38 -14.90 3.12
CA PRO A 42 -4.23 -16.08 2.96
C PRO A 42 -5.66 -15.68 2.52
N PRO A 43 -6.43 -16.56 1.86
CA PRO A 43 -7.74 -16.25 1.29
C PRO A 43 -8.76 -15.65 2.28
N ALA A 44 -8.67 -16.00 3.56
CA ALA A 44 -9.53 -15.46 4.61
C ALA A 44 -9.14 -14.05 5.06
N HIS A 45 -7.93 -13.57 4.72
CA HIS A 45 -7.45 -12.26 5.11
C HIS A 45 -8.09 -11.15 4.26
N PRO A 46 -8.54 -10.02 4.84
CA PRO A 46 -9.20 -8.96 4.08
C PRO A 46 -8.31 -8.35 2.98
N TYR A 47 -6.98 -8.38 3.15
CA TYR A 47 -6.05 -7.82 2.16
C TYR A 47 -5.67 -8.78 1.02
N HIS A 48 -6.14 -10.03 1.06
CA HIS A 48 -6.01 -10.97 -0.04
C HIS A 48 -6.71 -10.48 -1.31
N ARG A 49 -7.88 -9.88 -1.14
CA ARG A 49 -8.74 -9.42 -2.24
C ARG A 49 -8.59 -7.93 -2.49
N SER A 50 -8.86 -7.53 -3.72
CA SER A 50 -8.98 -6.11 -4.04
C SER A 50 -10.18 -5.50 -3.31
N ALA A 51 -9.98 -4.33 -2.68
CA ALA A 51 -11.08 -3.56 -2.09
C ALA A 51 -12.13 -3.12 -3.12
N THR A 52 -11.77 -3.13 -4.39
CA THR A 52 -12.67 -2.76 -5.49
C THR A 52 -13.39 -3.96 -6.12
N GLY A 53 -13.30 -5.14 -5.50
CA GLY A 53 -13.93 -6.37 -5.96
C GLY A 53 -13.24 -7.05 -7.14
N ASP A 54 -13.81 -8.16 -7.56
CA ASP A 54 -13.49 -8.93 -8.75
C ASP A 54 -14.69 -8.99 -9.70
N SER A 55 -14.52 -9.61 -10.86
CA SER A 55 -15.59 -9.70 -11.87
C SER A 55 -16.81 -10.46 -11.38
N ALA A 56 -16.62 -11.55 -10.62
CA ALA A 56 -17.71 -12.38 -10.12
C ALA A 56 -18.53 -11.66 -9.04
N SER A 57 -17.84 -11.11 -8.03
CA SER A 57 -18.48 -10.36 -6.95
C SER A 57 -19.16 -9.09 -7.46
N THR A 58 -18.55 -8.40 -8.43
CA THR A 58 -19.13 -7.19 -9.03
C THR A 58 -20.37 -7.54 -9.85
N ALA A 59 -20.35 -8.60 -10.65
CA ALA A 59 -21.50 -9.02 -11.48
C ALA A 59 -22.72 -9.39 -10.62
N ALA A 60 -22.51 -9.88 -9.40
CA ALA A 60 -23.56 -10.28 -8.48
C ALA A 60 -24.24 -9.10 -7.75
N LEU A 61 -23.75 -7.85 -7.90
CA LEU A 61 -24.31 -6.70 -7.22
C LEU A 61 -25.64 -6.26 -7.84
N ASP A 62 -26.65 -6.09 -6.98
CA ASP A 62 -27.93 -5.46 -7.28
C ASP A 62 -28.26 -4.35 -6.27
N SER A 63 -29.31 -3.57 -6.52
CA SER A 63 -29.76 -2.48 -5.65
C SER A 63 -30.04 -2.93 -4.23
N ALA A 64 -30.66 -4.10 -4.07
CA ALA A 64 -31.02 -4.64 -2.76
C ALA A 64 -29.77 -4.98 -1.94
N THR A 65 -28.76 -5.57 -2.57
CA THR A 65 -27.47 -5.93 -1.95
C THR A 65 -26.70 -4.68 -1.53
N VAL A 66 -26.62 -3.67 -2.44
CA VAL A 66 -25.94 -2.40 -2.15
C VAL A 66 -26.65 -1.65 -1.00
N ARG A 67 -28.01 -1.63 -1.01
CA ARG A 67 -28.81 -1.01 0.06
C ARG A 67 -28.58 -1.69 1.40
N ARG A 68 -28.66 -3.03 1.47
CA ARG A 68 -28.39 -3.79 2.71
C ARG A 68 -26.99 -3.53 3.25
N PHE A 69 -25.98 -3.48 2.38
CA PHE A 69 -24.61 -3.14 2.78
C PHE A 69 -24.54 -1.74 3.37
N TRP A 70 -25.14 -0.73 2.72
CA TRP A 70 -25.15 0.64 3.19
C TRP A 70 -25.85 0.76 4.56
N GLU A 71 -27.03 0.18 4.71
CA GLU A 71 -27.81 0.19 5.96
C GLU A 71 -27.05 -0.47 7.12
N ARG A 72 -26.25 -1.48 6.84
CA ARG A 72 -25.45 -2.17 7.85
C ARG A 72 -24.18 -1.40 8.23
N THR A 73 -23.53 -0.76 7.29
CA THR A 73 -22.17 -0.18 7.48
C THR A 73 -22.18 1.31 7.76
N VAL A 74 -23.07 2.09 7.10
CA VAL A 74 -23.13 3.55 7.21
C VAL A 74 -24.06 3.94 8.35
N ARG A 75 -23.51 4.18 9.53
CA ARG A 75 -24.26 4.43 10.77
C ARG A 75 -23.73 5.66 11.50
N PRO A 76 -24.60 6.44 12.22
CA PRO A 76 -24.16 7.59 13.00
C PRO A 76 -23.05 7.25 13.99
N ALA A 77 -23.18 6.16 14.74
CA ALA A 77 -22.21 5.73 15.75
C ALA A 77 -20.83 5.34 15.18
N ARG A 78 -20.73 5.12 13.88
CA ARG A 78 -19.47 4.76 13.17
C ARG A 78 -18.98 5.88 12.25
N THR A 79 -19.63 7.05 12.30
CA THR A 79 -19.30 8.16 11.41
C THR A 79 -18.63 9.26 12.20
N THR A 80 -17.43 9.61 11.82
CA THR A 80 -16.74 10.82 12.26
C THR A 80 -16.72 11.82 11.12
N VAL A 81 -17.05 13.07 11.41
CA VAL A 81 -17.04 14.15 10.44
C VAL A 81 -15.86 15.07 10.76
N VAL A 82 -14.96 15.24 9.81
CA VAL A 82 -13.87 16.21 9.86
C VAL A 82 -14.26 17.40 9.02
N VAL A 83 -14.21 18.60 9.60
CA VAL A 83 -14.51 19.86 8.92
C VAL A 83 -13.29 20.75 9.01
N THR A 84 -12.80 21.23 7.87
CA THR A 84 -11.68 22.15 7.75
C THR A 84 -12.05 23.28 6.78
N GLY A 85 -11.67 24.50 7.10
CA GLY A 85 -11.97 25.67 6.26
C GLY A 85 -12.32 26.90 7.07
N ASP A 86 -12.75 27.94 6.39
CA ASP A 86 -13.19 29.20 7.03
C ASP A 86 -14.63 29.05 7.57
N ILE A 87 -14.75 28.36 8.69
CA ILE A 87 -16.01 28.08 9.37
C ILE A 87 -15.78 27.98 10.88
N SER A 88 -16.62 28.62 11.66
CA SER A 88 -16.59 28.49 13.11
C SER A 88 -17.14 27.12 13.59
N LEU A 89 -16.74 26.69 14.77
CA LEU A 89 -17.28 25.48 15.40
C LEU A 89 -18.81 25.55 15.59
N THR A 90 -19.34 26.74 15.90
CA THR A 90 -20.78 26.96 16.08
C THR A 90 -21.54 26.78 14.78
N GLU A 91 -21.04 27.34 13.70
CA GLU A 91 -21.65 27.20 12.37
C GLU A 91 -21.56 25.74 11.87
N ALA A 92 -20.40 25.10 12.02
CA ALA A 92 -20.23 23.71 11.66
C ALA A 92 -21.20 22.80 12.42
N ARG A 93 -21.36 23.00 13.75
CA ARG A 93 -22.35 22.27 14.57
C ARG A 93 -23.78 22.51 14.12
N ALA A 94 -24.14 23.76 13.81
CA ALA A 94 -25.48 24.09 13.33
C ALA A 94 -25.80 23.43 11.98
N LEU A 95 -24.85 23.46 11.04
CA LEU A 95 -24.99 22.79 9.74
C LEU A 95 -25.11 21.28 9.89
N LEU A 96 -24.21 20.66 10.64
CA LEU A 96 -24.24 19.22 10.88
C LEU A 96 -25.51 18.78 11.62
N GLY A 97 -25.97 19.56 12.61
CA GLY A 97 -27.22 19.32 13.31
C GLY A 97 -28.44 19.37 12.39
N ARG A 98 -28.46 20.32 11.46
CA ARG A 98 -29.53 20.45 10.45
C ARG A 98 -29.59 19.27 9.51
N TRP A 99 -28.44 18.82 8.98
CA TRP A 99 -28.39 17.81 7.94
C TRP A 99 -28.29 16.38 8.47
N LEU A 100 -27.63 16.16 9.60
CA LEU A 100 -27.36 14.84 10.17
C LEU A 100 -28.09 14.58 11.49
N GLY A 101 -28.61 15.60 12.16
CA GLY A 101 -29.23 15.47 13.48
C GLY A 101 -30.44 14.53 13.55
N ALA A 102 -31.16 14.36 12.44
CA ALA A 102 -32.28 13.42 12.32
C ALA A 102 -31.85 12.00 11.87
N TRP A 103 -30.55 11.79 11.61
CA TRP A 103 -30.05 10.49 11.17
C TRP A 103 -30.09 9.49 12.33
N ARG A 104 -30.89 8.45 12.20
CA ARG A 104 -31.05 7.37 13.20
C ARG A 104 -30.40 6.10 12.67
N PRO A 105 -29.77 5.28 13.53
CA PRO A 105 -29.24 3.98 13.12
C PRO A 105 -30.38 3.06 12.68
N ALA A 106 -30.12 2.22 11.68
CA ALA A 106 -30.94 1.04 11.46
C ALA A 106 -30.80 0.08 12.66
N SER A 107 -31.83 -0.72 12.94
CA SER A 107 -31.78 -1.71 14.02
C SER A 107 -30.70 -2.77 13.76
N GLY A 108 -30.01 -3.21 14.82
CA GLY A 108 -28.95 -4.21 14.79
C GLY A 108 -27.53 -3.60 14.89
N ASP A 109 -26.65 -4.26 15.62
CA ASP A 109 -25.26 -3.87 15.80
C ASP A 109 -24.34 -4.99 15.26
N ASP A 110 -24.22 -5.06 13.93
CA ASP A 110 -23.29 -5.98 13.30
C ASP A 110 -21.92 -5.32 13.21
N ALA A 111 -21.16 -5.42 14.29
CA ALA A 111 -19.74 -5.06 14.25
C ALA A 111 -19.02 -6.04 13.34
N VAL A 112 -18.57 -5.57 12.16
CA VAL A 112 -17.64 -6.32 11.35
C VAL A 112 -16.27 -6.20 12.02
N THR A 113 -15.92 -7.18 12.85
CA THR A 113 -14.57 -7.30 13.39
C THR A 113 -13.74 -8.02 12.32
N PRO A 114 -12.71 -7.39 11.76
CA PRO A 114 -11.80 -8.11 10.85
C PRO A 114 -11.14 -9.26 11.63
N PRO A 115 -10.94 -10.43 11.01
CA PRO A 115 -10.19 -11.49 11.65
C PRO A 115 -8.77 -10.99 11.96
N ALA A 116 -8.39 -11.03 13.23
CA ALA A 116 -7.06 -10.65 13.70
C ALA A 116 -6.07 -11.79 13.45
N THR A 117 -5.67 -11.99 12.20
CA THR A 117 -4.63 -12.98 11.88
C THR A 117 -3.53 -12.32 11.09
N ASN A 118 -2.34 -12.26 11.69
CA ASN A 118 -1.15 -11.94 10.94
C ASN A 118 -0.93 -13.03 9.88
N PRO A 119 -0.62 -12.66 8.63
CA PRO A 119 -0.27 -13.66 7.64
C PRO A 119 0.96 -14.45 8.09
N PRO A 120 0.97 -15.76 7.91
CA PRO A 120 2.12 -16.59 8.29
C PRO A 120 3.34 -16.21 7.47
N SER A 121 4.51 -16.23 8.10
CA SER A 121 5.78 -16.12 7.38
C SER A 121 5.94 -17.34 6.45
N GLN A 122 6.34 -17.09 5.21
CA GLN A 122 6.56 -18.14 4.21
C GLN A 122 7.99 -18.04 3.67
N PRO A 123 8.62 -19.13 3.26
CA PRO A 123 9.89 -19.07 2.54
C PRO A 123 9.77 -18.27 1.25
N ALA A 124 10.86 -17.61 0.87
CA ALA A 124 10.89 -16.82 -0.37
C ALA A 124 10.52 -17.66 -1.59
N LYS A 125 9.71 -17.07 -2.49
CA LYS A 125 9.32 -17.70 -3.74
C LYS A 125 9.12 -16.67 -4.83
N VAL A 126 9.54 -17.03 -6.07
CA VAL A 126 9.32 -16.22 -7.27
C VAL A 126 8.09 -16.75 -8.00
N TYR A 127 7.18 -15.85 -8.32
CA TYR A 127 6.00 -16.11 -9.12
C TYR A 127 6.04 -15.29 -10.40
N LEU A 128 6.02 -15.97 -11.54
CA LEU A 128 5.99 -15.36 -12.85
C LEU A 128 4.55 -15.36 -13.37
N VAL A 129 4.06 -14.20 -13.76
CA VAL A 129 2.77 -14.02 -14.43
C VAL A 129 3.05 -13.67 -15.89
N ASP A 130 2.58 -14.50 -16.79
CA ASP A 130 2.90 -14.38 -18.21
C ASP A 130 2.16 -13.21 -18.88
N LYS A 131 2.92 -12.38 -19.59
CA LYS A 131 2.44 -11.34 -20.50
C LYS A 131 3.31 -11.38 -21.77
N PRO A 132 2.95 -12.24 -22.71
CA PRO A 132 3.75 -12.44 -23.93
C PRO A 132 4.00 -11.14 -24.69
N GLY A 133 5.22 -10.94 -25.16
CA GLY A 133 5.61 -9.75 -25.91
C GLY A 133 5.76 -8.48 -25.08
N ALA A 134 5.65 -8.53 -23.76
CA ALA A 134 5.83 -7.37 -22.91
C ALA A 134 7.25 -6.81 -23.04
N ALA A 135 7.36 -5.50 -23.35
CA ALA A 135 8.64 -4.79 -23.44
C ALA A 135 9.27 -4.54 -22.06
N GLN A 136 8.47 -4.60 -21.00
CA GLN A 136 8.90 -4.39 -19.62
C GLN A 136 8.38 -5.52 -18.73
N SER A 137 9.16 -5.82 -17.69
CA SER A 137 8.75 -6.63 -16.56
C SER A 137 8.36 -5.74 -15.38
N VAL A 138 7.20 -5.98 -14.80
CA VAL A 138 6.80 -5.33 -13.53
C VAL A 138 7.18 -6.25 -12.38
N ILE A 139 8.08 -5.77 -11.53
CA ILE A 139 8.62 -6.48 -10.38
C ILE A 139 7.98 -5.95 -9.10
N ARG A 140 7.53 -6.85 -8.21
CA ARG A 140 7.13 -6.57 -6.83
C ARG A 140 7.80 -7.57 -5.91
N ILE A 141 8.50 -7.08 -4.90
CA ILE A 141 9.25 -7.87 -3.93
C ILE A 141 8.84 -7.42 -2.53
N GLY A 142 8.43 -8.33 -1.68
CA GLY A 142 8.09 -7.98 -0.30
C GLY A 142 7.26 -9.05 0.41
N GLY A 143 6.56 -8.63 1.43
CA GLY A 143 5.76 -9.52 2.27
C GLY A 143 4.91 -8.73 3.27
N PRO A 144 4.38 -9.39 4.31
CA PRO A 144 3.70 -8.67 5.37
C PRO A 144 4.62 -7.63 6.00
N GLY A 145 4.11 -6.41 6.14
CA GLY A 145 4.80 -5.33 6.83
C GLY A 145 4.35 -5.20 8.29
N VAL A 146 4.03 -4.00 8.72
CA VAL A 146 3.66 -3.68 10.10
C VAL A 146 2.37 -2.87 10.16
N GLU A 147 1.75 -2.85 11.34
CA GLU A 147 0.65 -1.94 11.65
C GLU A 147 1.15 -0.50 11.79
N ARG A 148 0.21 0.46 11.65
CA ARG A 148 0.52 1.89 11.91
C ARG A 148 0.94 2.16 13.36
N SER A 149 0.54 1.32 14.29
CA SER A 149 0.85 1.40 15.73
C SER A 149 2.24 0.89 16.10
N ASP A 150 3.03 0.36 15.16
CA ASP A 150 4.39 -0.12 15.45
C ASP A 150 5.24 0.98 16.10
N SER A 151 5.85 0.67 17.24
CA SER A 151 6.64 1.62 18.03
C SER A 151 7.86 2.20 17.30
N ALA A 152 8.34 1.48 16.27
CA ALA A 152 9.44 1.92 15.43
C ALA A 152 8.98 2.73 14.19
N TYR A 153 7.72 3.16 14.14
CA TYR A 153 7.15 3.85 12.97
C TYR A 153 8.09 4.91 12.37
N TYR A 154 8.60 5.83 13.16
CA TYR A 154 9.48 6.91 12.66
C TYR A 154 10.80 6.38 12.09
N THR A 155 11.34 5.34 12.71
CA THR A 155 12.54 4.67 12.19
C THR A 155 12.24 3.94 10.88
N ILE A 156 11.06 3.34 10.75
CA ILE A 156 10.61 2.67 9.51
C ILE A 156 10.45 3.69 8.39
N GLU A 157 9.89 4.87 8.67
CA GLU A 157 9.76 5.95 7.69
C GLU A 157 11.13 6.42 7.19
N VAL A 158 12.08 6.68 8.11
CA VAL A 158 13.45 7.06 7.74
C VAL A 158 14.13 5.94 6.94
N MET A 159 14.06 4.70 7.40
CA MET A 159 14.62 3.54 6.72
C MET A 159 14.04 3.37 5.30
N ASN A 160 12.73 3.49 5.16
CA ASN A 160 12.09 3.35 3.86
C ASN A 160 12.43 4.53 2.92
N THR A 161 12.53 5.75 3.44
CA THR A 161 12.98 6.93 2.67
C THR A 161 14.36 6.70 2.09
N LEU A 162 15.28 6.10 2.85
CA LEU A 162 16.61 5.70 2.40
C LEU A 162 16.55 4.61 1.33
N LEU A 163 15.72 3.58 1.53
CA LEU A 163 15.66 2.42 0.64
C LEU A 163 15.01 2.73 -0.70
N GLY A 164 13.78 3.26 -0.68
CA GLY A 164 12.97 3.43 -1.88
C GLY A 164 11.84 4.46 -1.76
N GLY A 165 11.73 5.17 -0.63
CA GLY A 165 10.64 6.11 -0.36
C GLY A 165 10.86 7.53 -0.89
N SER A 166 12.00 7.82 -1.48
CA SER A 166 12.32 9.13 -2.07
C SER A 166 12.95 9.00 -3.44
N PHE A 167 12.98 10.09 -4.21
CA PHE A 167 13.63 10.11 -5.51
C PHE A 167 15.14 9.83 -5.42
N SER A 168 15.80 10.30 -4.37
CA SER A 168 17.23 10.06 -4.10
C SER A 168 17.50 8.80 -3.28
N SER A 169 16.53 7.90 -3.16
CA SER A 169 16.66 6.62 -2.46
C SER A 169 17.61 5.66 -3.17
N ARG A 170 18.14 4.68 -2.43
CA ARG A 170 19.09 3.70 -2.94
C ARG A 170 18.56 2.93 -4.16
N LEU A 171 17.33 2.41 -4.08
CA LEU A 171 16.71 1.67 -5.19
C LEU A 171 16.56 2.54 -6.43
N ASN A 172 16.08 3.77 -6.29
CA ASN A 172 15.92 4.64 -7.44
C ASN A 172 17.25 5.08 -8.02
N THR A 173 18.22 5.47 -7.19
CA THR A 173 19.57 5.85 -7.62
C THR A 173 20.25 4.68 -8.34
N THR A 174 20.20 3.46 -7.78
CA THR A 174 20.85 2.30 -8.39
C THR A 174 20.19 1.88 -9.70
N LEU A 175 18.86 1.62 -9.67
CA LEU A 175 18.18 1.04 -10.83
C LEU A 175 17.93 2.06 -11.94
N ARG A 176 17.65 3.33 -11.59
CA ARG A 176 17.37 4.37 -12.56
C ARG A 176 18.62 5.13 -12.99
N GLU A 177 19.32 5.78 -12.05
CA GLU A 177 20.39 6.70 -12.39
C GLU A 177 21.69 5.95 -12.80
N THR A 178 22.08 4.93 -12.03
CA THR A 178 23.34 4.22 -12.26
C THR A 178 23.22 3.19 -13.38
N LYS A 179 22.14 2.39 -13.38
CA LYS A 179 21.98 1.27 -14.31
C LYS A 179 21.10 1.57 -15.52
N GLY A 180 20.21 2.57 -15.46
CA GLY A 180 19.29 2.88 -16.55
C GLY A 180 18.28 1.76 -16.86
N TYR A 181 17.94 0.91 -15.88
CA TYR A 181 17.06 -0.24 -16.06
C TYR A 181 15.58 0.13 -16.03
N THR A 182 15.23 1.25 -15.40
CA THR A 182 13.85 1.70 -15.16
C THR A 182 13.74 3.23 -15.20
N TYR A 183 12.53 3.72 -15.36
CA TYR A 183 12.20 5.14 -15.14
C TYR A 183 11.99 5.48 -13.65
N GLY A 184 11.83 4.47 -12.79
CA GLY A 184 11.73 4.65 -11.35
C GLY A 184 11.61 3.33 -10.62
N ALA A 185 12.26 3.27 -9.46
CA ALA A 185 12.17 2.19 -8.50
C ALA A 185 11.90 2.76 -7.11
N GLY A 186 11.17 2.02 -6.29
CA GLY A 186 10.84 2.48 -4.95
C GLY A 186 10.43 1.38 -4.01
N SER A 187 10.23 1.73 -2.76
CA SER A 187 9.66 0.85 -1.73
C SER A 187 8.71 1.60 -0.80
N GLY A 188 7.83 0.86 -0.13
CA GLY A 188 6.90 1.44 0.83
C GLY A 188 6.29 0.42 1.78
N PHE A 189 5.91 0.91 2.95
CA PHE A 189 5.06 0.21 3.90
C PHE A 189 3.63 0.75 3.77
N SER A 190 2.68 -0.11 3.47
CA SER A 190 1.26 0.29 3.43
C SER A 190 0.67 0.13 4.82
N TYR A 191 0.70 1.20 5.60
CA TYR A 191 0.07 1.19 6.92
C TYR A 191 -1.44 1.05 6.82
N ARG A 192 -1.98 0.14 7.60
CA ARG A 192 -3.42 -0.17 7.69
C ARG A 192 -3.76 -0.54 9.13
N PRO A 193 -5.05 -0.71 9.50
CA PRO A 193 -5.45 -1.21 10.81
C PRO A 193 -4.86 -2.59 11.17
N LEU A 194 -4.67 -3.46 10.17
CA LEU A 194 -3.88 -4.70 10.28
C LEU A 194 -2.55 -4.51 9.55
N PRO A 195 -1.54 -5.38 9.78
CA PRO A 195 -0.28 -5.29 9.06
C PRO A 195 -0.48 -5.29 7.54
N GLY A 196 -0.27 -4.13 6.93
CA GLY A 196 -0.25 -3.98 5.48
C GLY A 196 1.09 -4.47 4.89
N PRO A 197 1.23 -4.56 3.56
CA PRO A 197 2.44 -5.07 2.97
C PRO A 197 3.60 -4.06 2.97
N PHE A 198 4.82 -4.58 3.10
CA PHE A 198 6.01 -3.95 2.55
C PHE A 198 6.18 -4.38 1.10
N VAL A 199 6.44 -3.43 0.20
CA VAL A 199 6.67 -3.69 -1.22
C VAL A 199 7.82 -2.85 -1.74
N ALA A 200 8.82 -3.48 -2.36
CA ALA A 200 9.76 -2.84 -3.25
C ALA A 200 9.37 -3.17 -4.70
N GLN A 201 9.46 -2.20 -5.60
CA GLN A 201 8.92 -2.33 -6.95
C GLN A 201 9.67 -1.52 -8.00
N ALA A 202 9.63 -2.01 -9.23
CA ALA A 202 10.02 -1.28 -10.43
C ALA A 202 9.35 -1.88 -11.68
N SER A 203 9.23 -1.06 -12.73
CA SER A 203 8.99 -1.54 -14.09
C SER A 203 10.32 -1.41 -14.86
N VAL A 204 10.90 -2.53 -15.25
CA VAL A 204 12.23 -2.59 -15.86
C VAL A 204 12.14 -3.13 -17.28
N ARG A 205 13.12 -2.83 -18.15
CA ARG A 205 13.17 -3.48 -19.45
C ARG A 205 13.27 -5.00 -19.28
N THR A 206 12.64 -5.74 -20.18
CA THR A 206 12.58 -7.21 -20.13
C THR A 206 13.97 -7.87 -20.11
N ASP A 207 14.92 -7.32 -20.88
CA ASP A 207 16.30 -7.81 -21.02
C ASP A 207 17.18 -7.67 -19.75
N VAL A 208 16.76 -6.87 -18.78
CA VAL A 208 17.49 -6.61 -17.52
C VAL A 208 16.71 -7.02 -16.28
N THR A 209 15.69 -7.89 -16.43
CA THR A 209 14.84 -8.32 -15.32
C THR A 209 15.62 -9.05 -14.23
N ASP A 210 16.48 -10.00 -14.61
CA ASP A 210 17.35 -10.75 -13.69
C ASP A 210 18.38 -9.84 -13.01
N SER A 211 19.04 -9.00 -13.78
CA SER A 211 20.00 -8.02 -13.25
C SER A 211 19.36 -7.03 -12.28
N SER A 212 18.10 -6.64 -12.53
CA SER A 212 17.34 -5.79 -11.61
C SER A 212 17.06 -6.48 -10.27
N LEU A 213 16.75 -7.78 -10.28
CA LEU A 213 16.60 -8.54 -9.03
C LEU A 213 17.89 -8.56 -8.22
N VAL A 214 19.05 -8.76 -8.87
CA VAL A 214 20.36 -8.72 -8.21
C VAL A 214 20.56 -7.39 -7.48
N GLU A 215 20.24 -6.26 -8.12
CA GLU A 215 20.38 -4.95 -7.49
C GLU A 215 19.38 -4.73 -6.34
N PHE A 216 18.13 -5.17 -6.45
CA PHE A 216 17.18 -5.11 -5.32
C PHE A 216 17.73 -5.85 -4.10
N PHE A 217 18.18 -7.10 -4.28
CA PHE A 217 18.70 -7.91 -3.17
C PHE A 217 20.02 -7.38 -2.62
N ARG A 218 20.84 -6.76 -3.46
CA ARG A 218 22.06 -6.06 -3.04
C ARG A 218 21.73 -4.89 -2.12
N GLU A 219 20.78 -4.02 -2.49
CA GLU A 219 20.40 -2.88 -1.66
C GLU A 219 19.73 -3.32 -0.35
N PHE A 220 18.91 -4.38 -0.36
CA PHE A 220 18.38 -4.96 0.87
C PHE A 220 19.50 -5.44 1.80
N LYS A 221 20.50 -6.15 1.25
CA LYS A 221 21.64 -6.64 2.02
C LYS A 221 22.44 -5.47 2.60
N LEU A 222 22.79 -4.48 1.82
CA LEU A 222 23.54 -3.31 2.26
C LEU A 222 22.83 -2.55 3.38
N LEU A 223 21.52 -2.35 3.27
CA LEU A 223 20.75 -1.67 4.31
C LEU A 223 20.72 -2.43 5.65
N ARG A 224 20.74 -3.76 5.59
CA ARG A 224 20.75 -4.63 6.79
C ARG A 224 22.12 -4.77 7.42
N ASP A 225 23.15 -4.91 6.60
CA ASP A 225 24.46 -5.37 7.06
C ASP A 225 25.41 -4.21 7.37
N SER A 226 25.16 -3.01 6.81
CA SER A 226 26.00 -1.84 6.98
C SER A 226 25.23 -0.69 7.63
N LEU A 227 25.91 0.14 8.39
CA LEU A 227 25.36 1.42 8.83
C LEU A 227 25.22 2.36 7.64
N VAL A 228 24.15 3.14 7.61
CA VAL A 228 23.98 4.23 6.65
C VAL A 228 24.95 5.36 6.98
N SER A 229 25.40 6.10 5.95
CA SER A 229 26.29 7.24 6.21
C SER A 229 25.55 8.39 6.90
N PRO A 230 26.25 9.26 7.64
CA PRO A 230 25.63 10.44 8.24
C PRO A 230 24.89 11.30 7.20
N GLU A 231 25.49 11.54 6.05
CA GLU A 231 24.94 12.37 4.98
C GLU A 231 23.67 11.76 4.39
N GLU A 232 23.65 10.44 4.23
CA GLU A 232 22.47 9.70 3.74
C GLU A 232 21.31 9.78 4.75
N LEU A 233 21.64 9.58 6.03
CA LEU A 233 20.69 9.65 7.12
C LEU A 233 20.08 11.06 7.26
N ASP A 234 20.91 12.09 7.25
CA ASP A 234 20.48 13.47 7.38
C ASP A 234 19.62 13.92 6.21
N ARG A 235 19.94 13.46 4.99
CA ARG A 235 19.12 13.72 3.81
C ARG A 235 17.72 13.09 3.93
N ALA A 236 17.63 11.84 4.41
CA ALA A 236 16.33 11.16 4.59
C ALA A 236 15.49 11.83 5.68
N LYS A 237 16.09 12.20 6.80
CA LYS A 237 15.41 12.92 7.88
C LYS A 237 14.91 14.29 7.43
N SER A 238 15.76 15.06 6.74
CA SER A 238 15.41 16.36 6.19
C SER A 238 14.28 16.26 5.18
N TYR A 239 14.29 15.24 4.32
CA TYR A 239 13.21 14.98 3.35
C TYR A 239 11.86 14.81 4.07
N LEU A 240 11.80 14.01 5.13
CA LEU A 240 10.57 13.78 5.90
C LEU A 240 10.15 15.02 6.71
N ALA A 241 11.12 15.68 7.37
CA ALA A 241 10.84 16.84 8.23
C ALA A 241 10.34 18.04 7.42
N LEU A 242 10.99 18.33 6.29
CA LEU A 242 10.61 19.46 5.42
C LEU A 242 9.34 19.14 4.60
N GLY A 243 9.15 17.87 4.21
CA GLY A 243 7.96 17.43 3.49
C GLY A 243 6.67 17.57 4.29
N LEU A 244 6.76 17.50 5.63
CA LEU A 244 5.58 17.60 6.50
C LEU A 244 4.81 18.92 6.32
N ALA A 245 5.49 20.03 6.08
CA ALA A 245 4.82 21.32 5.87
C ALA A 245 3.89 21.29 4.64
N GLY A 246 4.32 20.62 3.56
CA GLY A 246 3.52 20.45 2.35
C GLY A 246 2.24 19.64 2.55
N ASP A 247 2.16 18.83 3.59
CA ASP A 247 0.96 18.04 3.92
C ASP A 247 -0.18 18.86 4.56
N PHE A 248 0.06 20.15 4.84
CA PHE A 248 -0.89 21.07 5.50
C PHE A 248 -1.20 22.34 4.71
N GLU A 249 -0.80 22.45 3.44
CA GLU A 249 -0.96 23.65 2.64
C GLU A 249 -2.42 23.94 2.25
N THR A 250 -3.24 22.91 2.11
CA THR A 250 -4.65 23.08 1.70
C THR A 250 -5.61 22.52 2.73
N THR A 251 -6.85 23.01 2.75
CA THR A 251 -7.90 22.48 3.64
C THR A 251 -8.12 20.99 3.44
N GLY A 252 -8.03 20.52 2.20
CA GLY A 252 -8.16 19.09 1.89
C GLY A 252 -7.02 18.25 2.49
N GLN A 253 -5.78 18.73 2.45
CA GLN A 253 -4.64 18.08 3.09
C GLN A 253 -4.79 18.07 4.61
N VAL A 254 -5.15 19.20 5.22
CA VAL A 254 -5.45 19.26 6.67
C VAL A 254 -6.52 18.24 7.06
N ALA A 255 -7.62 18.16 6.30
CA ALA A 255 -8.66 17.16 6.54
C ALA A 255 -8.14 15.72 6.42
N ALA A 256 -7.28 15.44 5.45
CA ALA A 256 -6.66 14.12 5.27
C ALA A 256 -5.75 13.75 6.45
N GLN A 257 -4.93 14.67 6.95
CA GLN A 257 -4.08 14.45 8.13
C GLN A 257 -4.91 14.19 9.38
N LEU A 258 -5.96 14.99 9.63
CA LEU A 258 -6.88 14.77 10.75
C LEU A 258 -7.61 13.42 10.64
N ASN A 259 -8.06 13.04 9.44
CA ASN A 259 -8.65 11.73 9.21
C ASN A 259 -7.65 10.59 9.49
N GLY A 260 -6.37 10.78 9.17
CA GLY A 260 -5.30 9.85 9.53
C GLY A 260 -5.17 9.64 11.04
N LEU A 261 -5.19 10.73 11.82
CA LEU A 261 -5.16 10.64 13.28
C LEU A 261 -6.33 9.81 13.82
N LEU A 262 -7.54 10.04 13.31
CA LEU A 262 -8.75 9.32 13.72
C LEU A 262 -8.72 7.84 13.30
N THR A 263 -8.31 7.57 12.05
CA THR A 263 -8.26 6.22 11.50
C THR A 263 -7.31 5.30 12.25
N TYR A 264 -6.18 5.86 12.71
CA TYR A 264 -5.14 5.10 13.42
C TYR A 264 -5.12 5.35 14.92
N ASN A 265 -6.15 6.02 15.45
CA ASN A 265 -6.25 6.37 16.88
C ASN A 265 -4.98 7.03 17.42
N LEU A 266 -4.42 7.98 16.66
CA LEU A 266 -3.25 8.73 17.07
C LEU A 266 -3.64 9.94 17.93
N PRO A 267 -2.78 10.39 18.86
CA PRO A 267 -3.07 11.55 19.70
C PRO A 267 -3.14 12.84 18.87
N LEU A 268 -3.96 13.80 19.29
CA LEU A 268 -4.14 15.07 18.57
C LEU A 268 -2.85 15.88 18.45
N ASN A 269 -1.90 15.73 19.39
CA ASN A 269 -0.58 16.35 19.35
C ASN A 269 0.48 15.51 18.61
N TYR A 270 0.06 14.57 17.79
CA TYR A 270 0.95 13.68 17.03
C TYR A 270 1.98 14.47 16.21
N TYR A 271 1.55 15.52 15.53
CA TYR A 271 2.42 16.30 14.64
C TYR A 271 3.42 17.17 15.39
N ASP A 272 3.15 17.57 16.63
CA ASP A 272 4.11 18.31 17.47
C ASP A 272 5.37 17.48 17.73
N GLN A 273 5.23 16.16 17.72
CA GLN A 273 6.32 15.23 18.00
C GLN A 273 6.91 14.57 16.76
N TYR A 274 6.30 14.74 15.58
CA TYR A 274 6.71 14.04 14.37
C TYR A 274 8.15 14.38 13.99
N VAL A 275 8.46 15.67 13.80
CA VAL A 275 9.81 16.12 13.42
C VAL A 275 10.85 15.78 14.48
N PRO A 276 10.65 16.07 15.80
CA PRO A 276 11.58 15.65 16.83
C PRO A 276 11.90 14.15 16.82
N ARG A 277 10.89 13.29 16.63
CA ARG A 277 11.08 11.83 16.59
C ARG A 277 11.79 11.37 15.33
N VAL A 278 11.50 11.94 14.17
CA VAL A 278 12.24 11.67 12.93
C VAL A 278 13.70 12.05 13.08
N MET A 279 13.98 13.27 13.63
CA MET A 279 15.34 13.76 13.81
C MET A 279 16.15 12.98 14.85
N ALA A 280 15.50 12.33 15.81
CA ALA A 280 16.14 11.49 16.81
C ALA A 280 16.60 10.11 16.29
N VAL A 281 16.15 9.67 15.10
CA VAL A 281 16.54 8.37 14.54
C VAL A 281 18.04 8.30 14.27
N THR A 282 18.69 7.23 14.71
CA THR A 282 20.12 6.99 14.50
C THR A 282 20.38 5.96 13.40
N ALA A 283 21.59 5.90 12.85
CA ALA A 283 22.00 4.88 11.88
C ALA A 283 21.88 3.44 12.45
N ALA A 284 22.16 3.28 13.75
CA ALA A 284 21.99 2.00 14.44
C ALA A 284 20.51 1.59 14.54
N ASP A 285 19.60 2.54 14.75
CA ASP A 285 18.16 2.28 14.75
C ASP A 285 17.69 1.82 13.37
N VAL A 286 18.11 2.51 12.31
CA VAL A 286 17.82 2.14 10.93
C VAL A 286 18.27 0.70 10.65
N GLN A 287 19.51 0.36 10.98
CA GLN A 287 20.03 -1.00 10.76
C GLN A 287 19.26 -2.04 11.58
N ARG A 288 18.94 -1.77 12.84
CA ARG A 288 18.17 -2.67 13.71
C ARG A 288 16.78 -2.96 13.10
N VAL A 289 16.10 -1.91 12.62
CA VAL A 289 14.77 -2.05 11.99
C VAL A 289 14.88 -2.74 10.63
N ALA A 290 15.91 -2.43 9.83
CA ALA A 290 16.16 -3.11 8.58
C ALA A 290 16.38 -4.62 8.77
N ARG A 291 17.14 -5.04 9.77
CA ARG A 291 17.33 -6.45 10.11
C ARG A 291 16.03 -7.14 10.52
N ARG A 292 15.14 -6.42 11.20
CA ARG A 292 13.82 -6.93 11.63
C ARG A 292 12.83 -7.08 10.47
N LEU A 293 12.75 -6.11 9.57
CA LEU A 293 11.65 -5.99 8.61
C LEU A 293 12.04 -6.31 7.16
N ILE A 294 13.29 -6.10 6.78
CA ILE A 294 13.78 -6.46 5.46
C ILE A 294 14.34 -7.88 5.54
N VAL A 295 13.49 -8.87 5.31
CA VAL A 295 13.82 -10.30 5.44
C VAL A 295 13.67 -11.01 4.09
N PRO A 296 14.65 -10.88 3.16
CA PRO A 296 14.53 -11.38 1.79
C PRO A 296 14.23 -12.87 1.68
N ALA A 297 14.67 -13.68 2.65
CA ALA A 297 14.39 -15.12 2.71
C ALA A 297 12.90 -15.48 2.93
N GLN A 298 12.04 -14.45 3.17
CA GLN A 298 10.61 -14.62 3.40
C GLN A 298 9.77 -13.82 2.39
N TYR A 299 10.38 -13.30 1.33
CA TYR A 299 9.68 -12.44 0.40
C TYR A 299 8.95 -13.22 -0.69
N THR A 300 7.74 -12.76 -0.97
CA THR A 300 7.02 -13.06 -2.19
C THR A 300 7.55 -12.13 -3.28
N ILE A 301 8.02 -12.72 -4.38
CA ILE A 301 8.54 -12.00 -5.55
C ILE A 301 7.57 -12.26 -6.69
N VAL A 302 6.88 -11.23 -7.16
CA VAL A 302 5.95 -11.33 -8.30
C VAL A 302 6.52 -10.55 -9.48
N ILE A 303 6.60 -11.20 -10.63
CA ILE A 303 7.10 -10.60 -11.86
C ILE A 303 6.09 -10.85 -12.97
N VAL A 304 5.53 -9.76 -13.51
CA VAL A 304 4.64 -9.80 -14.67
C VAL A 304 5.45 -9.37 -15.89
N GLY A 305 5.61 -10.26 -16.87
CA GLY A 305 6.40 -10.00 -18.07
C GLY A 305 6.35 -11.15 -19.06
N ASP A 306 7.18 -11.09 -20.09
CA ASP A 306 7.34 -12.14 -21.10
C ASP A 306 8.12 -13.32 -20.48
N VAL A 307 7.37 -14.30 -19.96
CA VAL A 307 7.94 -15.42 -19.18
C VAL A 307 8.94 -16.24 -19.99
N GLU A 308 8.73 -16.42 -21.29
CA GLU A 308 9.66 -17.15 -22.15
C GLU A 308 11.05 -16.51 -22.13
N LYS A 309 11.11 -15.17 -22.14
CA LYS A 309 12.38 -14.43 -22.15
C LYS A 309 13.03 -14.31 -20.78
N ILE A 310 12.23 -14.06 -19.71
CA ILE A 310 12.81 -13.72 -18.40
C ILE A 310 13.10 -14.93 -17.52
N ARG A 311 12.36 -16.02 -17.66
CA ARG A 311 12.44 -17.20 -16.79
C ARG A 311 13.84 -17.80 -16.71
N PRO A 312 14.56 -18.06 -17.83
CA PRO A 312 15.90 -18.66 -17.76
C PRO A 312 16.92 -17.83 -16.98
N GLY A 313 16.85 -16.49 -17.09
CA GLY A 313 17.69 -15.57 -16.32
C GLY A 313 17.39 -15.64 -14.83
N ILE A 314 16.11 -15.60 -14.47
CA ILE A 314 15.65 -15.61 -13.07
C ILE A 314 16.00 -16.96 -12.40
N GLU A 315 15.80 -18.10 -13.05
CA GLU A 315 16.13 -19.42 -12.51
C GLU A 315 17.64 -19.56 -12.25
N ARG A 316 18.50 -19.03 -13.12
CA ARG A 316 19.96 -19.04 -12.92
C ARG A 316 20.43 -18.28 -11.69
N LEU A 317 19.68 -17.26 -11.24
CA LEU A 317 20.03 -16.51 -10.03
C LEU A 317 19.95 -17.34 -8.76
N GLY A 318 19.12 -18.38 -8.72
CA GLY A 318 18.96 -19.25 -7.55
C GLY A 318 18.47 -18.54 -6.28
N ILE A 319 17.81 -17.37 -6.41
CA ILE A 319 17.35 -16.56 -5.27
C ILE A 319 16.29 -17.32 -4.47
N ALA A 320 15.34 -17.96 -5.17
CA ALA A 320 14.24 -18.72 -4.58
C ALA A 320 13.61 -19.64 -5.65
N PRO A 321 12.81 -20.66 -5.25
CA PRO A 321 12.07 -21.47 -6.21
C PRO A 321 11.17 -20.62 -7.11
N VAL A 322 11.12 -20.95 -8.41
CA VAL A 322 10.35 -20.23 -9.44
C VAL A 322 9.11 -21.03 -9.81
N ALA A 323 7.95 -20.37 -9.84
CA ALA A 323 6.70 -20.93 -10.32
C ALA A 323 6.01 -19.97 -11.31
N VAL A 324 5.38 -20.50 -12.33
CA VAL A 324 4.48 -19.73 -13.19
C VAL A 324 3.08 -19.77 -12.59
N THR A 325 2.39 -18.65 -12.57
CA THR A 325 1.05 -18.50 -11.98
C THR A 325 0.18 -17.56 -12.83
N THR A 326 -1.11 -17.54 -12.54
CA THR A 326 -2.05 -16.54 -13.07
C THR A 326 -2.41 -15.53 -12.00
N ALA A 327 -2.60 -14.27 -12.37
CA ALA A 327 -3.15 -13.29 -11.44
C ALA A 327 -4.62 -13.62 -11.14
N PRO A 328 -5.07 -13.55 -9.87
CA PRO A 328 -6.48 -13.68 -9.51
C PRO A 328 -7.27 -12.50 -10.11
N MET A 329 -8.42 -12.78 -10.66
CA MET A 329 -9.23 -11.78 -11.38
C MET A 329 -10.70 -11.80 -10.94
#